data_eb506a401bf7bcc70d97813ebb2fce52
#
_entry.id   eb506a401bf7bcc70d97813ebb2fce52
#
_cell.length_a   1.000
_cell.length_b   1.000
_cell.length_c   1.000
_cell.angle_alpha   90.00
_cell.angle_beta   90.00
_cell.angle_gamma   90.00
#
_symmetry.space_group_name_H-M   'P 1'
#
loop_
_entity.id
_entity.type
_entity.pdbx_description
1 polymer ?
#
loop_
_entity_poly.entity_id
_entity_poly.type
_entity_poly.pdbx_seq_one_letter_code
_entity_poly.pdbx_strand_id
1 'polypeptide(L)'
;GMTEYRNKRLDTLSKGNQQKIQLITALAHNPHIVILDEPFSGLDPVNAMLLKDVVKEQISQGKIVLFSSHQMAYIEEFCDSIAILSAGRVAISGDLIEIKRNYVRDKLVVSTTNPERIKSDLGKACAEREDGTLLIQLTSPAEKQSMMNRLVENYDIDEVKVFEPSLNDIFVEYAGAHV
;
A
#
# COMPACT_ATOMS: atom_id res chain seq x y z
N GLY A 1 -18.58 21.46 -2.31
CA GLY A 1 -19.77 21.95 -1.64
C GLY A 1 -19.52 22.54 -0.26
N MET A 2 -18.75 23.67 -0.15
CA MET A 2 -18.50 24.33 1.16
C MET A 2 -19.21 25.69 1.31
N THR A 3 -20.02 26.07 0.33
CA THR A 3 -20.66 27.41 0.26
C THR A 3 -21.58 27.70 1.46
N GLU A 4 -22.29 26.69 1.95
CA GLU A 4 -23.18 26.80 3.12
C GLU A 4 -22.45 27.07 4.45
N TYR A 5 -21.13 26.76 4.50
CA TYR A 5 -20.30 26.92 5.68
C TYR A 5 -19.51 28.25 5.68
N ARG A 6 -19.68 29.11 4.65
CA ARG A 6 -18.89 30.34 4.45
C ARG A 6 -18.84 31.26 5.66
N ASN A 7 -19.95 31.32 6.42
CA ASN A 7 -20.08 32.21 7.58
C ASN A 7 -20.00 31.48 8.91
N LYS A 8 -19.65 30.16 8.89
CA LYS A 8 -19.52 29.39 10.13
C LYS A 8 -18.08 29.42 10.62
N ARG A 9 -17.93 29.36 11.93
CA ARG A 9 -16.60 29.21 12.55
C ARG A 9 -16.02 27.82 12.28
N LEU A 10 -14.72 27.75 12.06
CA LEU A 10 -14.02 26.51 11.74
C LEU A 10 -14.18 25.43 12.82
N ASP A 11 -14.12 25.83 14.09
CA ASP A 11 -14.26 24.97 15.26
C ASP A 11 -15.65 24.33 15.41
N THR A 12 -16.67 24.87 14.74
CA THR A 12 -18.04 24.31 14.74
C THR A 12 -18.29 23.31 13.63
N LEU A 13 -17.33 23.10 12.75
CA LEU A 13 -17.45 22.21 11.61
C LEU A 13 -17.05 20.76 11.99
N SER A 14 -17.62 19.79 11.28
CA SER A 14 -17.15 18.41 11.37
C SER A 14 -15.67 18.32 10.96
N LYS A 15 -14.94 17.31 11.46
CA LYS A 15 -13.53 17.10 11.16
C LYS A 15 -13.28 17.04 9.64
N GLY A 16 -14.15 16.35 8.88
CA GLY A 16 -14.04 16.29 7.42
C GLY A 16 -14.23 17.65 6.73
N ASN A 17 -15.14 18.51 7.24
CA ASN A 17 -15.30 19.86 6.70
C ASN A 17 -14.12 20.77 7.08
N GLN A 18 -13.55 20.62 8.27
CA GLN A 18 -12.31 21.32 8.65
C GLN A 18 -11.16 20.95 7.72
N GLN A 19 -10.97 19.67 7.40
CA GLN A 19 -9.94 19.21 6.45
C GLN A 19 -10.16 19.78 5.04
N LYS A 20 -11.41 19.83 4.56
CA LYS A 20 -11.73 20.48 3.27
C LYS A 20 -11.32 21.94 3.25
N ILE A 21 -11.58 22.69 4.33
CA ILE A 21 -11.17 24.10 4.42
C ILE A 21 -9.65 24.23 4.46
N GLN A 22 -8.96 23.39 5.23
CA GLN A 22 -7.50 23.35 5.24
C GLN A 22 -6.93 23.13 3.84
N LEU A 23 -7.46 22.16 3.10
CA LEU A 23 -7.07 21.90 1.72
C LEU A 23 -7.34 23.09 0.80
N ILE A 24 -8.54 23.70 0.87
CA ILE A 24 -8.88 24.90 0.11
C ILE A 24 -7.88 26.01 0.41
N THR A 25 -7.54 26.22 1.68
CA THR A 25 -6.59 27.26 2.10
C THR A 25 -5.19 26.97 1.57
N ALA A 26 -4.74 25.71 1.63
CA ALA A 26 -3.44 25.29 1.12
C ALA A 26 -3.31 25.48 -0.40
N LEU A 27 -4.42 25.37 -1.13
CA LEU A 27 -4.45 25.50 -2.60
C LEU A 27 -4.81 26.88 -3.11
N ALA A 28 -5.34 27.78 -2.26
CA ALA A 28 -5.90 29.07 -2.66
C ALA A 28 -4.90 29.99 -3.36
N HIS A 29 -3.61 29.88 -3.04
CA HIS A 29 -2.54 30.68 -3.64
C HIS A 29 -1.87 29.99 -4.84
N ASN A 30 -2.45 28.87 -5.31
CA ASN A 30 -1.99 28.11 -6.46
C ASN A 30 -0.50 27.67 -6.39
N PRO A 31 -0.06 27.00 -5.33
CA PRO A 31 1.34 26.61 -5.14
C PRO A 31 1.79 25.59 -6.20
N HIS A 32 3.09 25.58 -6.51
CA HIS A 32 3.71 24.52 -7.33
C HIS A 32 3.97 23.24 -6.54
N ILE A 33 4.19 23.36 -5.24
CA ILE A 33 4.43 22.23 -4.32
C ILE A 33 3.36 22.26 -3.25
N VAL A 34 2.66 21.14 -3.09
CA VAL A 34 1.61 20.95 -2.07
C VAL A 34 2.08 19.89 -1.09
N ILE A 35 2.09 20.22 0.20
CA ILE A 35 2.48 19.28 1.26
C ILE A 35 1.25 19.07 2.16
N LEU A 36 0.85 17.81 2.32
CA LEU A 36 -0.32 17.41 3.09
C LEU A 36 0.09 16.38 4.15
N ASP A 37 -0.17 16.68 5.40
CA ASP A 37 0.10 15.74 6.50
C ASP A 37 -1.17 14.98 6.85
N GLU A 38 -1.13 13.64 6.70
CA GLU A 38 -2.24 12.71 6.94
C GLU A 38 -3.60 13.16 6.35
N PRO A 39 -3.66 13.57 5.08
CA PRO A 39 -4.84 14.24 4.53
C PRO A 39 -6.10 13.35 4.49
N PHE A 40 -5.94 12.03 4.50
CA PHE A 40 -7.05 11.06 4.46
C PHE A 40 -7.50 10.61 5.85
N SER A 41 -6.79 10.97 6.91
CA SER A 41 -7.06 10.50 8.26
C SER A 41 -8.42 10.98 8.78
N GLY A 42 -9.28 10.02 9.17
CA GLY A 42 -10.60 10.32 9.76
C GLY A 42 -11.62 10.88 8.77
N LEU A 43 -11.38 10.76 7.47
CA LEU A 43 -12.39 11.02 6.44
C LEU A 43 -13.28 9.79 6.25
N ASP A 44 -14.56 10.04 6.04
CA ASP A 44 -15.46 9.03 5.49
C ASP A 44 -15.14 8.77 3.99
N PRO A 45 -15.60 7.65 3.42
CA PRO A 45 -15.27 7.28 2.04
C PRO A 45 -15.60 8.35 1.00
N VAL A 46 -16.71 9.09 1.17
CA VAL A 46 -17.13 10.12 0.22
C VAL A 46 -16.17 11.31 0.24
N ASN A 47 -15.78 11.74 1.44
CA ASN A 47 -14.83 12.84 1.60
C ASN A 47 -13.42 12.44 1.15
N ALA A 48 -13.02 11.18 1.36
CA ALA A 48 -11.77 10.65 0.85
C ALA A 48 -11.74 10.66 -0.69
N MET A 49 -12.83 10.27 -1.36
CA MET A 49 -12.93 10.35 -2.83
C MET A 49 -12.81 11.79 -3.35
N LEU A 50 -13.48 12.75 -2.71
CA LEU A 50 -13.38 14.16 -3.10
C LEU A 50 -11.94 14.70 -2.95
N LEU A 51 -11.27 14.35 -1.86
CA LEU A 51 -9.88 14.73 -1.67
C LEU A 51 -8.96 14.13 -2.74
N LYS A 52 -9.20 12.85 -3.06
CA LYS A 52 -8.53 12.13 -4.12
C LYS A 52 -8.63 12.86 -5.46
N ASP A 53 -9.84 13.25 -5.85
CA ASP A 53 -10.07 13.94 -7.12
C ASP A 53 -9.31 15.28 -7.14
N VAL A 54 -9.32 16.03 -6.04
CA VAL A 54 -8.57 17.28 -5.91
C VAL A 54 -7.07 17.04 -6.04
N VAL A 55 -6.52 16.02 -5.38
CA VAL A 55 -5.08 15.69 -5.48
C VAL A 55 -4.71 15.32 -6.92
N LYS A 56 -5.50 14.48 -7.59
CA LYS A 56 -5.30 14.12 -9.01
C LYS A 56 -5.35 15.35 -9.92
N GLU A 57 -6.28 16.27 -9.68
CA GLU A 57 -6.35 17.51 -10.43
C GLU A 57 -5.08 18.35 -10.27
N GLN A 58 -4.54 18.48 -9.04
CA GLN A 58 -3.29 19.23 -8.82
C GLN A 58 -2.11 18.56 -9.55
N ILE A 59 -2.01 17.22 -9.52
CA ILE A 59 -0.97 16.47 -10.25
C ILE A 59 -1.13 16.67 -11.76
N SER A 60 -2.35 16.62 -12.31
CA SER A 60 -2.58 16.84 -13.75
C SER A 60 -2.22 18.24 -14.23
N GLN A 61 -2.20 19.21 -13.31
CA GLN A 61 -1.72 20.58 -13.56
C GLN A 61 -0.19 20.70 -13.47
N GLY A 62 0.55 19.61 -13.31
CA GLY A 62 2.00 19.57 -13.23
C GLY A 62 2.58 19.98 -11.87
N LYS A 63 1.77 19.96 -10.82
CA LYS A 63 2.25 20.27 -9.46
C LYS A 63 2.87 19.05 -8.79
N ILE A 64 3.79 19.28 -7.89
CA ILE A 64 4.37 18.27 -7.02
C ILE A 64 3.49 18.18 -5.76
N VAL A 65 2.97 17.00 -5.48
CA VAL A 65 2.18 16.74 -4.27
C VAL A 65 2.94 15.75 -3.40
N LEU A 66 3.25 16.15 -2.17
CA LEU A 66 3.79 15.27 -1.14
C LEU A 66 2.71 15.08 -0.07
N PHE A 67 2.48 13.86 0.35
CA PHE A 67 1.64 13.62 1.51
C PHE A 67 2.18 12.50 2.39
N SER A 68 1.96 12.63 3.69
CA SER A 68 2.20 11.55 4.64
C SER A 68 0.95 10.68 4.77
N SER A 69 1.11 9.40 4.98
CA SER A 69 0.01 8.52 5.38
C SER A 69 0.53 7.26 6.06
N HIS A 70 -0.23 6.75 7.03
CA HIS A 70 -0.09 5.40 7.57
C HIS A 70 -1.03 4.40 6.89
N GLN A 71 -1.90 4.85 5.98
CA GLN A 71 -2.84 4.03 5.23
C GLN A 71 -2.24 3.64 3.89
N MET A 72 -1.61 2.46 3.84
CA MET A 72 -0.84 1.98 2.68
C MET A 72 -1.66 1.92 1.38
N ALA A 73 -2.97 1.67 1.49
CA ALA A 73 -3.86 1.63 0.32
C ALA A 73 -3.89 2.95 -0.45
N TYR A 74 -3.88 4.11 0.25
CA TYR A 74 -3.81 5.40 -0.43
C TYR A 74 -2.44 5.65 -1.06
N ILE A 75 -1.37 5.22 -0.41
CA ILE A 75 -0.02 5.35 -0.96
C ILE A 75 0.09 4.53 -2.24
N GLU A 76 -0.36 3.27 -2.23
CA GLU A 76 -0.35 2.39 -3.40
C GLU A 76 -1.17 2.90 -4.57
N GLU A 77 -2.24 3.63 -4.28
CA GLU A 77 -3.15 4.12 -5.30
C GLU A 77 -2.71 5.45 -5.92
N PHE A 78 -1.98 6.30 -5.17
CA PHE A 78 -1.70 7.69 -5.57
C PHE A 78 -0.25 8.02 -5.80
N CYS A 79 0.68 7.28 -5.18
CA CYS A 79 2.08 7.65 -5.23
C CYS A 79 2.81 6.97 -6.37
N ASP A 80 3.57 7.75 -7.14
CA ASP A 80 4.56 7.25 -8.07
C ASP A 80 5.84 6.87 -7.31
N SER A 81 6.21 7.68 -6.31
CA SER A 81 7.42 7.50 -5.49
C SER A 81 7.10 7.61 -4.01
N ILE A 82 7.83 6.86 -3.19
CA ILE A 82 7.66 6.83 -1.74
C ILE A 82 8.98 7.01 -1.01
N ALA A 83 8.88 7.42 0.26
CA ALA A 83 9.95 7.34 1.22
C ALA A 83 9.40 6.77 2.55
N ILE A 84 9.95 5.65 3.00
CA ILE A 84 9.63 5.07 4.31
C ILE A 84 10.59 5.63 5.34
N LEU A 85 10.04 6.24 6.37
CA LEU A 85 10.77 6.80 7.50
C LEU A 85 10.70 5.86 8.69
N SER A 86 11.84 5.51 9.26
CA SER A 86 11.95 4.72 10.48
C SER A 86 13.05 5.28 11.37
N ALA A 87 12.79 5.41 12.67
CA ALA A 87 13.74 5.95 13.66
C ALA A 87 14.43 7.26 13.22
N GLY A 88 13.68 8.18 12.57
CA GLY A 88 14.20 9.47 12.11
C GLY A 88 15.12 9.40 10.88
N ARG A 89 15.16 8.28 10.18
CA ARG A 89 15.96 8.08 8.96
C ARG A 89 15.08 7.58 7.82
N VAL A 90 15.53 7.84 6.60
CA VAL A 90 14.92 7.23 5.41
C VAL A 90 15.40 5.77 5.32
N ALA A 91 14.51 4.82 5.54
CA ALA A 91 14.80 3.40 5.46
C ALA A 91 14.85 2.93 4.00
N ILE A 92 13.91 3.38 3.18
CA ILE A 92 13.88 3.15 1.73
C ILE A 92 13.20 4.33 1.04
N SER A 93 13.63 4.67 -0.17
CA SER A 93 12.95 5.65 -1.01
C SER A 93 13.15 5.34 -2.49
N GLY A 94 12.20 5.71 -3.32
CA GLY A 94 12.26 5.53 -4.77
C GLY A 94 10.89 5.34 -5.40
N ASP A 95 10.90 4.98 -6.68
CA ASP A 95 9.71 4.59 -7.43
C ASP A 95 9.04 3.38 -6.78
N LEU A 96 7.72 3.47 -6.56
CA LEU A 96 6.95 2.43 -5.87
C LEU A 96 6.95 1.10 -6.61
N ILE A 97 6.87 1.15 -7.95
CA ILE A 97 6.86 -0.05 -8.79
C ILE A 97 8.24 -0.72 -8.75
N GLU A 98 9.32 0.07 -8.81
CA GLU A 98 10.68 -0.44 -8.70
C GLU A 98 10.96 -1.06 -7.34
N ILE A 99 10.53 -0.40 -6.25
CA ILE A 99 10.65 -0.94 -4.90
C ILE A 99 9.95 -2.30 -4.80
N LYS A 100 8.71 -2.43 -5.30
CA LYS A 100 7.98 -3.70 -5.31
C LYS A 100 8.63 -4.75 -6.20
N ARG A 101 9.19 -4.37 -7.35
CA ARG A 101 9.87 -5.29 -8.27
C ARG A 101 11.18 -5.81 -7.72
N ASN A 102 11.91 -4.97 -6.99
CA ASN A 102 13.20 -5.32 -6.39
C ASN A 102 13.06 -6.10 -5.08
N TYR A 103 11.83 -6.21 -4.56
CA TYR A 103 11.57 -7.08 -3.42
C TYR A 103 11.87 -8.55 -3.78
N VAL A 104 12.49 -9.26 -2.86
CA VAL A 104 12.95 -10.63 -3.10
C VAL A 104 11.76 -11.53 -3.45
N ARG A 105 11.76 -12.08 -4.68
CA ARG A 105 10.68 -12.94 -5.20
C ARG A 105 10.98 -14.41 -4.90
N ASP A 106 11.13 -14.72 -3.63
CA ASP A 106 11.47 -16.05 -3.11
C ASP A 106 10.27 -16.78 -2.46
N LYS A 107 9.05 -16.31 -2.72
CA LYS A 107 7.83 -16.90 -2.17
C LYS A 107 6.78 -17.13 -3.26
N LEU A 108 6.05 -18.23 -3.12
CA LEU A 108 4.87 -18.53 -3.95
C LEU A 108 3.61 -18.48 -3.09
N VAL A 109 2.53 -17.98 -3.68
CA VAL A 109 1.18 -18.11 -3.12
C VAL A 109 0.45 -19.21 -3.89
N VAL A 110 -0.18 -20.11 -3.15
CA VAL A 110 -0.88 -21.25 -3.71
C VAL A 110 -2.30 -21.33 -3.15
N SER A 111 -3.28 -21.41 -4.04
CA SER A 111 -4.66 -21.74 -3.71
C SER A 111 -4.94 -23.20 -4.07
N THR A 112 -5.53 -23.94 -3.16
CA THR A 112 -5.83 -25.36 -3.32
C THR A 112 -6.99 -25.77 -2.41
N THR A 113 -7.73 -26.79 -2.85
CA THR A 113 -8.80 -27.41 -2.04
C THR A 113 -8.26 -28.33 -0.94
N ASN A 114 -6.98 -28.75 -1.02
CA ASN A 114 -6.37 -29.67 -0.05
C ASN A 114 -5.02 -29.15 0.47
N PRO A 115 -5.02 -28.12 1.33
CA PRO A 115 -3.80 -27.48 1.85
C PRO A 115 -2.96 -28.41 2.74
N GLU A 116 -3.61 -29.33 3.48
CA GLU A 116 -2.93 -30.17 4.48
C GLU A 116 -1.86 -31.09 3.86
N ARG A 117 -2.13 -31.60 2.67
CA ARG A 117 -1.17 -32.45 1.95
C ARG A 117 0.10 -31.68 1.60
N ILE A 118 -0.03 -30.46 1.10
CA ILE A 118 1.10 -29.59 0.75
C ILE A 118 1.89 -29.20 2.02
N LYS A 119 1.19 -28.84 3.11
CA LYS A 119 1.83 -28.53 4.39
C LYS A 119 2.62 -29.70 4.94
N SER A 120 2.06 -30.92 4.86
CA SER A 120 2.72 -32.13 5.31
C SER A 120 4.02 -32.40 4.54
N ASP A 121 4.00 -32.20 3.22
CA ASP A 121 5.11 -32.54 2.34
C ASP A 121 6.22 -31.48 2.34
N LEU A 122 5.85 -30.19 2.48
CA LEU A 122 6.79 -29.06 2.49
C LEU A 122 7.20 -28.60 3.89
N GLY A 123 6.46 -28.99 4.93
CA GLY A 123 6.80 -28.71 6.32
C GLY A 123 6.97 -27.21 6.58
N LYS A 124 8.11 -26.85 7.18
CA LYS A 124 8.39 -25.44 7.58
C LYS A 124 8.49 -24.45 6.42
N ALA A 125 8.66 -24.93 5.18
CA ALA A 125 8.72 -24.06 4.01
C ALA A 125 7.31 -23.58 3.56
N CYS A 126 6.24 -24.13 4.16
CA CYS A 126 4.85 -23.82 3.83
C CYS A 126 4.12 -23.25 5.06
N ALA A 127 3.57 -22.07 4.93
CA ALA A 127 2.74 -21.40 5.94
C ALA A 127 1.36 -21.09 5.36
N GLU A 128 0.32 -21.20 6.18
CA GLU A 128 -1.03 -20.76 5.80
C GLU A 128 -1.21 -19.29 6.13
N ARG A 129 -1.85 -18.58 5.20
CA ARG A 129 -2.21 -17.17 5.34
C ARG A 129 -3.64 -17.04 5.87
N GLU A 130 -4.00 -15.86 6.36
CA GLU A 130 -5.33 -15.53 6.88
C GLU A 130 -6.46 -15.73 5.84
N ASP A 131 -6.14 -15.59 4.56
CA ASP A 131 -7.06 -15.78 3.44
C ASP A 131 -7.23 -17.24 3.01
N GLY A 132 -6.61 -18.18 3.74
CA GLY A 132 -6.66 -19.63 3.44
C GLY A 132 -5.70 -20.08 2.34
N THR A 133 -4.95 -19.17 1.72
CA THR A 133 -3.91 -19.53 0.75
C THR A 133 -2.64 -20.00 1.46
N LEU A 134 -1.81 -20.76 0.77
CA LEU A 134 -0.50 -21.19 1.27
C LEU A 134 0.60 -20.26 0.76
N LEU A 135 1.50 -19.86 1.65
CA LEU A 135 2.73 -19.17 1.33
C LEU A 135 3.90 -20.17 1.38
N ILE A 136 4.54 -20.40 0.24
CA ILE A 136 5.66 -21.33 0.14
C ILE A 136 6.95 -20.54 -0.02
N GLN A 137 7.89 -20.74 0.91
CA GLN A 137 9.22 -20.15 0.87
C GLN A 137 10.12 -20.97 -0.03
N LEU A 138 10.74 -20.33 -1.02
CA LEU A 138 11.75 -20.92 -1.89
C LEU A 138 13.14 -20.79 -1.24
N THR A 139 14.02 -21.72 -1.50
CA THR A 139 15.43 -21.64 -1.08
C THR A 139 16.18 -20.59 -1.92
N SER A 140 15.75 -20.43 -3.17
CA SER A 140 16.31 -19.46 -4.11
C SER A 140 15.25 -19.02 -5.13
N PRO A 141 15.24 -17.76 -5.59
CA PRO A 141 14.37 -17.31 -6.69
C PRO A 141 14.51 -18.14 -7.98
N ALA A 142 15.67 -18.77 -8.21
CA ALA A 142 15.91 -19.63 -9.36
C ALA A 142 15.06 -20.92 -9.35
N GLU A 143 14.65 -21.41 -8.18
CA GLU A 143 13.81 -22.61 -8.02
C GLU A 143 12.33 -22.36 -8.35
N LYS A 144 11.94 -21.11 -8.59
CA LYS A 144 10.55 -20.72 -8.78
C LYS A 144 9.84 -21.59 -9.81
N GLN A 145 10.40 -21.73 -11.00
CA GLN A 145 9.75 -22.48 -12.09
C GLN A 145 9.64 -23.96 -11.78
N SER A 146 10.68 -24.56 -11.24
CA SER A 146 10.66 -25.98 -10.86
C SER A 146 9.67 -26.26 -9.74
N MET A 147 9.57 -25.38 -8.76
CA MET A 147 8.60 -25.52 -7.67
C MET A 147 7.16 -25.36 -8.18
N MET A 148 6.89 -24.39 -9.05
CA MET A 148 5.56 -24.21 -9.64
C MET A 148 5.14 -25.46 -10.44
N ASN A 149 6.02 -26.00 -11.27
CA ASN A 149 5.75 -27.23 -12.02
C ASN A 149 5.48 -28.40 -11.06
N ARG A 150 6.35 -28.58 -10.04
CA ARG A 150 6.16 -29.64 -9.03
C ARG A 150 4.81 -29.56 -8.32
N LEU A 151 4.38 -28.33 -7.98
CA LEU A 151 3.08 -28.11 -7.32
C LEU A 151 1.93 -28.53 -8.23
N VAL A 152 1.91 -28.06 -9.47
CA VAL A 152 0.83 -28.36 -10.43
C VAL A 152 0.80 -29.86 -10.81
N GLU A 153 1.95 -30.52 -10.90
CA GLU A 153 2.04 -31.94 -11.26
C GLU A 153 1.60 -32.88 -10.13
N ASN A 154 1.82 -32.53 -8.87
CA ASN A 154 1.63 -33.46 -7.73
C ASN A 154 0.42 -33.13 -6.85
N TYR A 155 -0.19 -31.96 -7.01
CA TYR A 155 -1.30 -31.50 -6.17
C TYR A 155 -2.41 -30.90 -7.03
N ASP A 156 -3.61 -30.87 -6.46
CA ASP A 156 -4.76 -30.19 -7.05
C ASP A 156 -4.67 -28.70 -6.72
N ILE A 157 -4.21 -27.90 -7.69
CA ILE A 157 -3.90 -26.48 -7.53
C ILE A 157 -4.90 -25.65 -8.33
N ASP A 158 -5.64 -24.76 -7.66
CA ASP A 158 -6.52 -23.80 -8.30
C ASP A 158 -5.72 -22.62 -8.88
N GLU A 159 -4.74 -22.11 -8.12
CA GLU A 159 -3.88 -21.00 -8.52
C GLU A 159 -2.49 -21.16 -7.89
N VAL A 160 -1.46 -20.87 -8.67
CA VAL A 160 -0.09 -20.65 -8.17
C VAL A 160 0.51 -19.40 -8.79
N LYS A 161 0.97 -18.50 -7.94
CA LYS A 161 1.60 -17.25 -8.38
C LYS A 161 2.77 -16.87 -7.50
N VAL A 162 3.65 -16.02 -8.04
CA VAL A 162 4.71 -15.40 -7.25
C VAL A 162 4.09 -14.45 -6.24
N PHE A 163 4.52 -14.52 -4.99
CA PHE A 163 4.11 -13.55 -3.98
C PHE A 163 4.57 -12.16 -4.38
N GLU A 164 3.63 -11.26 -4.51
CA GLU A 164 3.88 -9.84 -4.67
C GLU A 164 3.59 -9.15 -3.35
N PRO A 165 4.60 -8.57 -2.69
CA PRO A 165 4.40 -7.93 -1.40
C PRO A 165 3.48 -6.73 -1.56
N SER A 166 2.60 -6.55 -0.60
CA SER A 166 1.93 -5.27 -0.41
C SER A 166 2.92 -4.23 0.12
N LEU A 167 2.60 -2.96 0.00
CA LEU A 167 3.43 -1.93 0.62
C LEU A 167 3.47 -2.08 2.15
N ASN A 168 2.42 -2.64 2.75
CA ASN A 168 2.40 -2.95 4.17
C ASN A 168 3.43 -4.03 4.54
N ASP A 169 3.60 -5.08 3.73
CA ASP A 169 4.62 -6.11 3.96
C ASP A 169 6.02 -5.51 3.91
N ILE A 170 6.27 -4.65 2.92
CA ILE A 170 7.53 -3.91 2.77
C ILE A 170 7.77 -3.00 3.97
N PHE A 171 6.74 -2.26 4.39
CA PHE A 171 6.82 -1.36 5.54
C PHE A 171 7.17 -2.12 6.83
N VAL A 172 6.49 -3.22 7.10
CA VAL A 172 6.74 -4.04 8.31
C VAL A 172 8.18 -4.57 8.33
N GLU A 173 8.72 -5.00 7.19
CA GLU A 173 10.09 -5.49 7.09
C GLU A 173 11.11 -4.37 7.37
N TYR A 174 10.96 -3.21 6.71
CA TYR A 174 11.91 -2.10 6.87
C TYR A 174 11.74 -1.32 8.17
N ALA A 175 10.52 -1.22 8.71
CA ALA A 175 10.26 -0.58 9.99
C ALA A 175 10.53 -1.52 11.18
N GLY A 176 10.21 -2.82 11.04
CA GLY A 176 10.39 -3.83 12.08
C GLY A 176 11.83 -4.29 12.27
N ALA A 177 12.70 -4.12 11.29
CA ALA A 177 14.12 -4.44 11.40
C ALA A 177 14.92 -3.49 12.34
N HIS A 178 14.27 -2.44 12.86
CA HIS A 178 14.89 -1.40 13.70
C HIS A 178 14.18 -1.18 15.05
N VAL A 179 13.31 -2.13 15.48
CA VAL A 179 12.69 -2.12 16.81
C VAL A 179 13.36 -3.13 17.72
#